data_6dd0bd64f3268b12bd2bcaa7eac09a2b
#
_entry.id   6dd0bd64f3268b12bd2bcaa7eac09a2b
#
_cell.length_a   1.000
_cell.length_b   1.000
_cell.length_c   1.000
_cell.angle_alpha   90.00
_cell.angle_beta   90.00
_cell.angle_gamma   90.00
#
_symmetry.space_group_name_H-M   'P 1'
#
loop_
_entity.id
_entity.type
_entity.pdbx_description
1 polymer ?
#
loop_
_entity_poly.entity_id
_entity_poly.type
_entity_poly.pdbx_seq_one_letter_code
_entity_poly.pdbx_strand_id
1 'polypeptide(L)'
;MNHKPMLNAYPDSLGGNLGDIVTLLKTEAMQDVFSSFYILPSLYHSDLDRGFSVIDYDLNEQLANREELDQLKNMGIDLKLDFILNHASAQSPQFQDLVEKGEASAYRDFFIDWNRFWEGHGTMTEEGYIQPEESCLKQMFFRKPGLPILMVEFPDGKKVPYWNTFYQEVHGRHYLGQMDVNIQSPKVWEFYRETLEKIASYGAAIVRLDAFAYAPKTPGKKNFLNDPETWELLQKIHALAEPLGLTLLPEIHAAYDEKIYQTLAEKGYATY
;
A
#
# COMPACT_ATOMS: atom_id res chain seq x y z
N MET A 1 1.90 11.81 -26.48
CA MET A 1 1.68 10.54 -25.74
C MET A 1 1.83 9.40 -26.71
N ASN A 2 2.61 8.39 -26.34
CA ASN A 2 2.75 7.20 -27.15
C ASN A 2 1.46 6.36 -26.97
N HIS A 3 0.68 6.14 -28.03
CA HIS A 3 -0.64 5.51 -27.98
C HIS A 3 -0.58 3.98 -28.01
N LYS A 4 0.57 3.37 -27.64
CA LYS A 4 0.69 1.92 -27.55
C LYS A 4 0.08 1.40 -26.24
N PRO A 5 -0.39 0.14 -26.21
CA PRO A 5 -0.96 -0.45 -25.01
C PRO A 5 0.05 -0.59 -23.87
N MET A 6 -0.47 -0.71 -22.65
CA MET A 6 0.29 -1.06 -21.45
C MET A 6 0.23 -2.58 -21.25
N LEU A 7 1.39 -3.22 -21.08
CA LEU A 7 1.44 -4.59 -20.56
C LEU A 7 1.11 -4.56 -19.06
N ASN A 8 0.33 -5.53 -18.59
CA ASN A 8 0.01 -5.70 -17.18
C ASN A 8 0.27 -7.15 -16.78
N ALA A 9 1.26 -7.38 -15.93
CA ALA A 9 1.66 -8.73 -15.51
C ALA A 9 2.40 -8.73 -14.17
N TYR A 10 2.30 -9.85 -13.47
CA TYR A 10 3.25 -10.17 -12.42
C TYR A 10 4.60 -10.57 -13.04
N PRO A 11 5.72 -10.43 -12.32
CA PRO A 11 7.04 -10.84 -12.83
C PRO A 11 7.08 -12.30 -13.30
N ASP A 12 6.31 -13.18 -12.68
CA ASP A 12 6.23 -14.62 -12.96
C ASP A 12 5.06 -15.03 -13.88
N SER A 13 4.38 -14.09 -14.53
CA SER A 13 3.18 -14.39 -15.33
C SER A 13 3.48 -15.14 -16.64
N LEU A 14 4.68 -14.94 -17.20
CA LEU A 14 5.11 -15.50 -18.49
C LEU A 14 6.46 -16.19 -18.33
N GLY A 15 6.52 -17.21 -17.49
CA GLY A 15 7.77 -17.90 -17.13
C GLY A 15 7.98 -17.94 -15.63
N GLY A 16 9.21 -17.90 -15.16
CA GLY A 16 9.55 -17.97 -13.74
C GLY A 16 9.84 -16.62 -13.09
N ASN A 17 10.18 -15.60 -13.87
CA ASN A 17 10.60 -14.29 -13.37
C ASN A 17 10.50 -13.20 -14.46
N LEU A 18 10.83 -11.96 -14.10
CA LEU A 18 10.79 -10.81 -14.99
C LEU A 18 11.71 -10.95 -16.22
N GLY A 19 12.83 -11.65 -16.10
CA GLY A 19 13.77 -11.90 -17.20
C GLY A 19 13.14 -12.67 -18.36
N ASP A 20 12.20 -13.56 -18.09
CA ASP A 20 11.45 -14.28 -19.12
C ASP A 20 10.55 -13.32 -19.91
N ILE A 21 9.90 -12.37 -19.21
CA ILE A 21 9.09 -11.32 -19.85
C ILE A 21 9.99 -10.38 -20.68
N VAL A 22 11.12 -9.96 -20.14
CA VAL A 22 12.10 -9.13 -20.86
C VAL A 22 12.57 -9.83 -22.13
N THR A 23 12.85 -11.13 -22.05
CA THR A 23 13.25 -11.95 -23.21
C THR A 23 12.15 -11.99 -24.27
N LEU A 24 10.90 -12.19 -23.88
CA LEU A 24 9.76 -12.14 -24.78
C LEU A 24 9.62 -10.77 -25.47
N LEU A 25 9.72 -9.68 -24.70
CA LEU A 25 9.57 -8.31 -25.23
C LEU A 25 10.68 -7.91 -26.21
N LYS A 26 11.82 -8.58 -26.21
CA LYS A 26 12.92 -8.41 -27.16
C LYS A 26 12.71 -9.13 -28.49
N THR A 27 11.74 -10.02 -28.58
CA THR A 27 11.47 -10.74 -29.85
C THR A 27 10.94 -9.79 -30.92
N GLU A 28 11.23 -10.07 -32.19
CA GLU A 28 10.75 -9.28 -33.32
C GLU A 28 9.21 -9.09 -33.30
N ALA A 29 8.45 -10.09 -32.84
CA ALA A 29 7.00 -10.06 -32.76
C ALA A 29 6.46 -9.12 -31.68
N MET A 30 7.24 -8.86 -30.60
CA MET A 30 6.81 -8.08 -29.43
C MET A 30 7.53 -6.74 -29.32
N GLN A 31 8.59 -6.54 -30.11
CA GLN A 31 9.33 -5.30 -30.14
C GLN A 31 8.39 -4.14 -30.50
N ASP A 32 8.49 -3.05 -29.75
CA ASP A 32 7.68 -1.83 -29.97
C ASP A 32 6.14 -2.00 -29.83
N VAL A 33 5.64 -3.13 -29.34
CA VAL A 33 4.20 -3.34 -29.13
C VAL A 33 3.68 -2.53 -27.94
N PHE A 34 4.42 -2.48 -26.84
CA PHE A 34 4.02 -1.80 -25.62
C PHE A 34 4.82 -0.50 -25.41
N SER A 35 4.15 0.55 -24.91
CA SER A 35 4.81 1.79 -24.48
C SER A 35 5.07 1.82 -22.98
N SER A 36 4.39 0.98 -22.23
CA SER A 36 4.51 0.93 -20.77
C SER A 36 4.25 -0.48 -20.25
N PHE A 37 4.77 -0.76 -19.06
CA PHE A 37 4.58 -2.03 -18.38
C PHE A 37 4.23 -1.78 -16.92
N TYR A 38 3.02 -2.20 -16.52
CA TYR A 38 2.63 -2.30 -15.13
C TYR A 38 3.11 -3.63 -14.56
N ILE A 39 4.19 -3.58 -13.80
CA ILE A 39 4.73 -4.71 -13.06
C ILE A 39 4.02 -4.75 -11.71
N LEU A 40 3.24 -5.81 -11.47
CA LEU A 40 2.48 -6.00 -10.25
C LEU A 40 3.37 -6.26 -9.02
N PRO A 41 2.91 -5.96 -7.80
CA PRO A 41 3.76 -5.69 -6.64
C PRO A 41 4.48 -6.90 -6.03
N SER A 42 4.29 -8.13 -6.52
CA SER A 42 5.19 -9.25 -6.15
C SER A 42 6.64 -9.03 -6.58
N LEU A 43 6.90 -7.94 -7.32
CA LEU A 43 8.23 -7.39 -7.58
C LEU A 43 9.01 -7.11 -6.29
N TYR A 44 8.31 -6.76 -5.20
CA TYR A 44 8.88 -6.47 -3.89
C TYR A 44 8.79 -7.67 -2.95
N HIS A 45 9.49 -7.63 -1.82
CA HIS A 45 9.29 -8.62 -0.76
C HIS A 45 7.89 -8.46 -0.15
N SER A 46 7.16 -9.56 -0.07
CA SER A 46 5.78 -9.59 0.43
C SER A 46 5.45 -10.94 1.08
N ASP A 47 4.47 -10.98 1.96
CA ASP A 47 4.00 -12.22 2.61
C ASP A 47 2.67 -12.73 2.04
N LEU A 48 1.66 -11.88 1.95
CA LEU A 48 0.32 -12.26 1.51
C LEU A 48 -0.14 -11.42 0.29
N ASP A 49 -1.31 -11.79 -0.23
CA ASP A 49 -2.02 -11.04 -1.27
C ASP A 49 -1.16 -10.77 -2.52
N ARG A 50 -0.29 -11.72 -2.85
CA ARG A 50 0.52 -11.72 -4.07
C ARG A 50 1.24 -10.39 -4.36
N GLY A 51 1.83 -9.81 -3.32
CA GLY A 51 2.61 -8.57 -3.41
C GLY A 51 1.95 -7.36 -2.76
N PHE A 52 0.63 -7.36 -2.51
CA PHE A 52 -0.03 -6.22 -1.87
C PHE A 52 0.15 -6.17 -0.35
N SER A 53 0.71 -7.20 0.28
CA SER A 53 1.18 -7.19 1.66
C SER A 53 2.70 -7.02 1.69
N VAL A 54 3.16 -5.78 1.44
CA VAL A 54 4.58 -5.47 1.25
C VAL A 54 5.34 -5.52 2.58
N ILE A 55 6.41 -6.30 2.61
CA ILE A 55 7.38 -6.36 3.73
C ILE A 55 8.31 -5.15 3.64
N ASP A 56 8.93 -4.97 2.50
CA ASP A 56 9.77 -3.84 2.13
C ASP A 56 9.72 -3.61 0.61
N TYR A 57 10.26 -2.48 0.16
CA TYR A 57 10.30 -2.13 -1.26
C TYR A 57 11.64 -2.50 -1.93
N ASP A 58 12.39 -3.43 -1.36
CA ASP A 58 13.50 -4.07 -2.06
C ASP A 58 12.97 -5.07 -3.10
N LEU A 59 13.75 -5.28 -4.16
CA LEU A 59 13.36 -6.24 -5.20
C LEU A 59 13.41 -7.65 -4.63
N ASN A 60 12.39 -8.43 -4.93
CA ASN A 60 12.40 -9.87 -4.70
C ASN A 60 13.32 -10.53 -5.75
N GLU A 61 14.53 -10.86 -5.36
CA GLU A 61 15.57 -11.38 -6.25
C GLU A 61 15.21 -12.71 -6.92
N GLN A 62 14.20 -13.42 -6.40
CA GLN A 62 13.67 -14.62 -7.04
C GLN A 62 12.82 -14.29 -8.28
N LEU A 63 12.24 -13.09 -8.32
CA LEU A 63 11.30 -12.68 -9.35
C LEU A 63 11.82 -11.58 -10.27
N ALA A 64 12.73 -10.72 -9.79
CA ALA A 64 13.25 -9.60 -10.56
C ALA A 64 14.59 -9.09 -10.04
N ASN A 65 15.35 -8.46 -10.91
CA ASN A 65 16.57 -7.75 -10.54
C ASN A 65 16.67 -6.39 -11.25
N ARG A 66 17.63 -5.58 -10.82
CA ARG A 66 17.83 -4.23 -11.34
C ARG A 66 18.14 -4.19 -12.83
N GLU A 67 18.92 -5.13 -13.32
CA GLU A 67 19.33 -5.18 -14.73
C GLU A 67 18.12 -5.36 -15.65
N GLU A 68 17.14 -6.17 -15.26
CA GLU A 68 15.90 -6.40 -16.00
C GLU A 68 15.06 -5.12 -16.11
N LEU A 69 14.94 -4.35 -15.02
CA LEU A 69 14.27 -3.06 -15.04
C LEU A 69 14.98 -2.05 -15.94
N ASP A 70 16.31 -1.99 -15.89
CA ASP A 70 17.11 -1.13 -16.75
C ASP A 70 16.99 -1.53 -18.24
N GLN A 71 16.90 -2.83 -18.53
CA GLN A 71 16.65 -3.33 -19.89
C GLN A 71 15.27 -2.88 -20.42
N LEU A 72 14.22 -2.97 -19.64
CA LEU A 72 12.87 -2.49 -20.02
C LEU A 72 12.90 -0.98 -20.31
N LYS A 73 13.53 -0.20 -19.46
CA LYS A 73 13.71 1.24 -19.65
C LYS A 73 14.49 1.56 -20.93
N ASN A 74 15.57 0.81 -21.20
CA ASN A 74 16.38 0.98 -22.41
C ASN A 74 15.61 0.60 -23.70
N MET A 75 14.56 -0.21 -23.58
CA MET A 75 13.62 -0.50 -24.67
C MET A 75 12.58 0.62 -24.88
N GLY A 76 12.62 1.68 -24.09
CA GLY A 76 11.66 2.79 -24.16
C GLY A 76 10.30 2.47 -23.54
N ILE A 77 10.26 1.50 -22.62
CA ILE A 77 9.05 1.09 -21.90
C ILE A 77 8.99 1.85 -20.56
N ASP A 78 7.93 2.63 -20.38
CA ASP A 78 7.65 3.32 -19.11
C ASP A 78 7.19 2.32 -18.06
N LEU A 79 7.89 2.26 -16.92
CA LEU A 79 7.54 1.37 -15.84
C LEU A 79 6.45 1.98 -14.95
N LYS A 80 5.39 1.21 -14.70
CA LYS A 80 4.37 1.50 -13.70
C LYS A 80 4.54 0.53 -12.54
N LEU A 81 4.76 1.07 -11.33
CA LEU A 81 4.96 0.30 -10.10
C LEU A 81 3.95 0.71 -9.04
N ASP A 82 3.67 -0.18 -8.09
CA ASP A 82 2.77 0.10 -6.97
C ASP A 82 3.47 0.77 -5.80
N PHE A 83 2.73 1.66 -5.15
CA PHE A 83 2.99 2.11 -3.80
C PHE A 83 1.73 1.92 -2.95
N ILE A 84 1.81 1.05 -1.95
CA ILE A 84 0.70 0.70 -1.05
C ILE A 84 0.66 1.72 0.10
N LEU A 85 -0.32 2.64 0.07
CA LEU A 85 -0.38 3.75 1.02
C LEU A 85 -1.04 3.39 2.35
N ASN A 86 -2.06 2.51 2.32
CA ASN A 86 -2.86 2.26 3.52
C ASN A 86 -2.18 1.36 4.53
N HIS A 87 -1.31 0.42 4.10
CA HIS A 87 -0.83 -0.65 4.97
C HIS A 87 0.58 -1.13 4.60
N ALA A 88 1.21 -1.81 5.54
CA ALA A 88 2.41 -2.60 5.34
C ALA A 88 2.22 -3.99 5.95
N SER A 89 3.05 -4.94 5.55
CA SER A 89 3.03 -6.30 6.10
C SER A 89 3.32 -6.31 7.60
N ALA A 90 2.68 -7.23 8.31
CA ALA A 90 3.07 -7.58 9.68
C ALA A 90 4.49 -8.15 9.77
N GLN A 91 5.11 -8.54 8.65
CA GLN A 91 6.52 -8.94 8.56
C GLN A 91 7.45 -7.76 8.22
N SER A 92 6.92 -6.54 8.02
CA SER A 92 7.76 -5.37 7.79
C SER A 92 8.70 -5.10 8.96
N PRO A 93 9.91 -4.55 8.70
CA PRO A 93 10.85 -4.21 9.78
C PRO A 93 10.23 -3.34 10.87
N GLN A 94 9.33 -2.44 10.49
CA GLN A 94 8.62 -1.54 11.42
C GLN A 94 7.68 -2.30 12.35
N PHE A 95 6.92 -3.27 11.82
CA PHE A 95 6.00 -4.06 12.63
C PHE A 95 6.73 -5.08 13.49
N GLN A 96 7.80 -5.69 12.98
CA GLN A 96 8.64 -6.61 13.75
C GLN A 96 9.31 -5.90 14.93
N ASP A 97 9.85 -4.69 14.73
CA ASP A 97 10.38 -3.86 15.83
C ASP A 97 9.29 -3.59 16.89
N LEU A 98 8.05 -3.34 16.44
CA LEU A 98 6.91 -3.14 17.33
C LEU A 98 6.60 -4.41 18.16
N VAL A 99 6.56 -5.57 17.53
CA VAL A 99 6.30 -6.87 18.21
C VAL A 99 7.42 -7.22 19.19
N GLU A 100 8.66 -6.92 18.86
CA GLU A 100 9.83 -7.21 19.67
C GLU A 100 9.99 -6.27 20.88
N LYS A 101 9.68 -4.97 20.70
CA LYS A 101 9.96 -3.92 21.70
C LYS A 101 8.71 -3.38 22.39
N GLY A 102 7.53 -3.66 21.85
CA GLY A 102 6.26 -3.20 22.42
C GLY A 102 6.19 -1.68 22.53
N GLU A 103 5.87 -1.19 23.72
CA GLU A 103 5.77 0.26 24.02
C GLU A 103 7.09 1.03 23.83
N ALA A 104 8.24 0.34 23.85
CA ALA A 104 9.56 0.97 23.64
C ALA A 104 9.96 1.07 22.16
N SER A 105 9.15 0.55 21.23
CA SER A 105 9.42 0.60 19.81
C SER A 105 9.43 2.04 19.28
N ALA A 106 10.40 2.36 18.44
CA ALA A 106 10.43 3.61 17.67
C ALA A 106 9.25 3.73 16.68
N TYR A 107 8.59 2.60 16.36
CA TYR A 107 7.45 2.52 15.47
C TYR A 107 6.12 2.34 16.20
N ARG A 108 6.07 2.67 17.51
CA ARG A 108 4.87 2.53 18.34
C ARG A 108 3.65 3.23 17.75
N ASP A 109 3.86 4.37 17.09
CA ASP A 109 2.82 5.19 16.49
C ASP A 109 2.78 5.06 14.95
N PHE A 110 3.55 4.14 14.37
CA PHE A 110 3.59 3.94 12.92
C PHE A 110 2.31 3.26 12.40
N PHE A 111 1.78 2.32 13.17
CA PHE A 111 0.53 1.62 12.88
C PHE A 111 -0.60 2.16 13.73
N ILE A 112 -1.84 2.01 13.27
CA ILE A 112 -3.01 2.51 13.99
C ILE A 112 -3.31 1.58 15.18
N ASP A 113 -2.98 2.03 16.39
CA ASP A 113 -3.47 1.42 17.62
C ASP A 113 -4.98 1.66 17.73
N TRP A 114 -5.73 0.57 17.71
CA TRP A 114 -7.18 0.61 17.74
C TRP A 114 -7.74 1.32 18.97
N ASN A 115 -7.19 1.03 20.15
CA ASN A 115 -7.70 1.61 21.39
C ASN A 115 -7.40 3.11 21.48
N ARG A 116 -6.21 3.55 21.05
CA ARG A 116 -5.90 4.99 20.96
C ARG A 116 -6.79 5.71 19.96
N PHE A 117 -7.07 5.08 18.83
CA PHE A 117 -7.93 5.67 17.81
C PHE A 117 -9.37 5.86 18.30
N TRP A 118 -9.91 4.90 19.05
CA TRP A 118 -11.29 4.91 19.55
C TRP A 118 -11.43 5.45 20.98
N GLU A 119 -10.39 6.03 21.56
CA GLU A 119 -10.45 6.62 22.88
C GLU A 119 -11.56 7.68 22.96
N GLY A 120 -12.47 7.53 23.93
CA GLY A 120 -13.63 8.41 24.09
C GLY A 120 -14.80 8.17 23.13
N HIS A 121 -14.72 7.15 22.25
CA HIS A 121 -15.75 6.83 21.25
C HIS A 121 -16.29 5.40 21.36
N GLY A 122 -16.19 4.78 22.52
CA GLY A 122 -16.63 3.41 22.74
C GLY A 122 -16.39 2.90 24.14
N THR A 123 -16.60 1.60 24.35
CA THR A 123 -16.46 0.93 25.65
C THR A 123 -15.41 -0.18 25.56
N MET A 124 -14.52 -0.25 26.54
CA MET A 124 -13.52 -1.31 26.64
C MET A 124 -14.21 -2.66 26.87
N THR A 125 -13.84 -3.65 26.07
CA THR A 125 -14.31 -5.04 26.22
C THR A 125 -13.44 -5.84 27.18
N GLU A 126 -13.92 -7.02 27.59
CA GLU A 126 -13.14 -7.96 28.40
C GLU A 126 -11.92 -8.50 27.63
N GLU A 127 -12.00 -8.57 26.30
CA GLU A 127 -10.92 -9.01 25.42
C GLU A 127 -9.81 -7.95 25.25
N GLY A 128 -10.01 -6.71 25.77
CA GLY A 128 -8.98 -5.67 25.80
C GLY A 128 -8.97 -4.75 24.58
N TYR A 129 -10.03 -4.69 23.80
CA TYR A 129 -10.21 -3.67 22.74
C TYR A 129 -11.42 -2.79 23.03
N ILE A 130 -11.41 -1.58 22.50
CA ILE A 130 -12.58 -0.71 22.54
C ILE A 130 -13.58 -1.15 21.47
N GLN A 131 -14.81 -1.49 21.91
CA GLN A 131 -15.97 -1.61 21.03
C GLN A 131 -16.49 -0.20 20.73
N PRO A 132 -16.35 0.32 19.49
CA PRO A 132 -16.84 1.65 19.17
C PRO A 132 -18.36 1.73 19.27
N GLU A 133 -18.87 2.93 19.53
CA GLU A 133 -20.30 3.19 19.52
C GLU A 133 -20.92 2.87 18.16
N GLU A 134 -22.14 2.39 18.16
CA GLU A 134 -22.89 2.06 16.94
C GLU A 134 -22.98 3.26 15.98
N SER A 135 -23.14 4.46 16.53
CA SER A 135 -23.15 5.72 15.78
C SER A 135 -21.87 5.93 14.97
N CYS A 136 -20.71 5.54 15.51
CA CYS A 136 -19.42 5.64 14.86
C CYS A 136 -19.20 4.55 13.78
N LEU A 137 -19.79 3.37 13.97
CA LEU A 137 -19.66 2.25 13.04
C LEU A 137 -20.61 2.34 11.83
N LYS A 138 -21.68 3.10 11.95
CA LYS A 138 -22.80 3.14 10.99
C LYS A 138 -22.40 3.53 9.57
N GLN A 139 -21.34 4.30 9.40
CA GLN A 139 -20.83 4.75 8.10
C GLN A 139 -19.56 3.99 7.66
N MET A 140 -19.08 3.07 8.50
CA MET A 140 -17.86 2.31 8.20
C MET A 140 -18.17 1.13 7.29
N PHE A 141 -17.24 0.87 6.39
CA PHE A 141 -17.25 -0.28 5.52
C PHE A 141 -16.19 -1.29 5.98
N PHE A 142 -16.60 -2.55 6.16
CA PHE A 142 -15.71 -3.62 6.59
C PHE A 142 -15.45 -4.59 5.45
N ARG A 143 -14.18 -4.84 5.16
CA ARG A 143 -13.73 -5.77 4.11
C ARG A 143 -13.83 -7.24 4.54
N LYS A 144 -13.89 -7.49 5.85
CA LYS A 144 -13.99 -8.82 6.44
C LYS A 144 -15.04 -8.83 7.55
N PRO A 145 -15.59 -10.00 7.93
CA PRO A 145 -16.53 -10.09 9.05
C PRO A 145 -15.90 -9.60 10.36
N GLY A 146 -16.68 -8.87 11.16
CA GLY A 146 -16.26 -8.34 12.45
C GLY A 146 -15.45 -7.05 12.35
N LEU A 147 -14.89 -6.62 13.49
CA LEU A 147 -14.04 -5.45 13.54
C LEU A 147 -12.67 -5.71 12.89
N PRO A 148 -12.06 -4.72 12.23
CA PRO A 148 -10.78 -4.88 11.55
C PRO A 148 -9.61 -4.79 12.54
N ILE A 149 -9.52 -5.77 13.45
CA ILE A 149 -8.56 -5.81 14.54
C ILE A 149 -7.63 -7.02 14.39
N LEU A 150 -6.34 -6.79 14.60
CA LEU A 150 -5.35 -7.79 14.93
C LEU A 150 -4.88 -7.57 16.37
N MET A 151 -5.06 -8.58 17.26
CA MET A 151 -4.52 -8.53 18.62
C MET A 151 -3.04 -8.92 18.62
N VAL A 152 -2.18 -8.00 18.99
CA VAL A 152 -0.72 -8.17 19.03
C VAL A 152 -0.26 -8.33 20.48
N GLU A 153 0.45 -9.40 20.76
CA GLU A 153 1.02 -9.67 22.08
C GLU A 153 2.43 -9.09 22.18
N PHE A 154 2.63 -8.15 23.10
CA PHE A 154 3.91 -7.55 23.41
C PHE A 154 4.77 -8.46 24.30
N PRO A 155 6.09 -8.19 24.43
CA PRO A 155 6.99 -9.02 25.23
C PRO A 155 6.61 -9.15 26.71
N ASP A 156 5.91 -8.16 27.26
CA ASP A 156 5.39 -8.13 28.63
C ASP A 156 4.06 -8.92 28.79
N GLY A 157 3.57 -9.54 27.71
CA GLY A 157 2.31 -10.26 27.68
C GLY A 157 1.06 -9.39 27.51
N LYS A 158 1.22 -8.07 27.43
CA LYS A 158 0.12 -7.14 27.11
C LYS A 158 -0.36 -7.37 25.67
N LYS A 159 -1.67 -7.47 25.48
CA LYS A 159 -2.28 -7.54 24.15
C LYS A 159 -2.78 -6.15 23.73
N VAL A 160 -2.38 -5.72 22.55
CA VAL A 160 -2.74 -4.42 21.97
C VAL A 160 -3.41 -4.64 20.63
N PRO A 161 -4.64 -4.12 20.43
CA PRO A 161 -5.34 -4.23 19.15
C PRO A 161 -4.77 -3.22 18.15
N TYR A 162 -4.41 -3.68 16.96
CA TYR A 162 -4.03 -2.83 15.83
C TYR A 162 -5.03 -2.94 14.71
N TRP A 163 -5.23 -1.87 13.96
CA TRP A 163 -6.11 -1.83 12.80
C TRP A 163 -5.57 -2.70 11.67
N ASN A 164 -6.43 -3.60 11.16
CA ASN A 164 -6.14 -4.46 10.02
C ASN A 164 -7.34 -4.52 9.10
N THR A 165 -7.35 -3.71 8.05
CA THR A 165 -8.49 -3.59 7.12
C THR A 165 -8.68 -4.82 6.25
N PHE A 166 -7.58 -5.44 5.77
CA PHE A 166 -7.63 -6.49 4.75
C PHE A 166 -7.28 -7.87 5.30
N TYR A 167 -6.20 -8.49 4.84
CA TYR A 167 -5.83 -9.85 5.20
C TYR A 167 -5.03 -9.94 6.50
N GLN A 168 -5.22 -11.02 7.23
CA GLN A 168 -4.41 -11.39 8.37
C GLN A 168 -4.37 -12.91 8.56
N GLU A 169 -3.23 -13.40 9.03
CA GLU A 169 -3.05 -14.76 9.57
C GLU A 169 -2.26 -14.68 10.87
N VAL A 170 -2.58 -15.55 11.84
CA VAL A 170 -1.97 -15.53 13.17
C VAL A 170 -1.57 -16.95 13.56
N HIS A 171 -0.29 -17.13 13.85
CA HIS A 171 0.28 -18.40 14.34
C HIS A 171 1.08 -18.13 15.63
N GLY A 172 0.40 -18.13 16.78
CA GLY A 172 1.00 -17.69 18.04
C GLY A 172 1.36 -16.20 18.03
N ARG A 173 2.65 -15.88 18.18
CA ARG A 173 3.17 -14.52 18.04
C ARG A 173 3.75 -14.22 16.65
N HIS A 174 3.54 -15.10 15.69
CA HIS A 174 3.88 -14.88 14.29
C HIS A 174 2.64 -14.34 13.56
N TYR A 175 2.74 -13.12 13.08
CA TYR A 175 1.66 -12.40 12.42
C TYR A 175 1.99 -12.25 10.94
N LEU A 176 1.02 -12.49 10.08
CA LEU A 176 1.06 -12.17 8.64
C LEU A 176 -0.11 -11.25 8.31
N GLY A 177 0.07 -10.40 7.32
CA GLY A 177 -1.02 -9.59 6.78
C GLY A 177 -0.76 -8.09 6.78
N GLN A 178 -1.80 -7.36 6.45
CA GLN A 178 -1.78 -5.96 6.04
C GLN A 178 -2.20 -5.07 7.20
N MET A 179 -1.20 -4.47 7.88
CA MET A 179 -1.40 -3.61 9.05
C MET A 179 -1.54 -2.15 8.63
N ASP A 180 -2.65 -1.52 8.99
CA ASP A 180 -2.95 -0.14 8.59
C ASP A 180 -1.98 0.85 9.24
N VAL A 181 -1.36 1.69 8.41
CA VAL A 181 -0.41 2.71 8.87
C VAL A 181 -1.11 3.97 9.37
N ASN A 182 -0.52 4.63 10.34
CA ASN A 182 -1.01 5.86 10.92
C ASN A 182 -0.42 7.08 10.19
N ILE A 183 -1.14 7.66 9.26
CA ILE A 183 -0.69 8.84 8.50
C ILE A 183 -0.52 10.12 9.34
N GLN A 184 -0.87 10.10 10.62
CA GLN A 184 -0.55 11.18 11.56
C GLN A 184 0.88 11.06 12.10
N SER A 185 1.52 9.89 11.97
CA SER A 185 2.88 9.66 12.44
C SER A 185 3.92 10.26 11.48
N PRO A 186 4.87 11.08 11.96
CA PRO A 186 5.99 11.56 11.16
C PRO A 186 6.82 10.42 10.54
N LYS A 187 6.94 9.29 11.25
CA LYS A 187 7.64 8.09 10.78
C LYS A 187 7.01 7.48 9.51
N VAL A 188 5.69 7.59 9.35
CA VAL A 188 5.02 7.15 8.12
C VAL A 188 5.39 8.05 6.95
N TRP A 189 5.54 9.37 7.17
CA TRP A 189 5.96 10.30 6.11
C TRP A 189 7.43 10.15 5.73
N GLU A 190 8.32 9.82 6.68
CA GLU A 190 9.70 9.41 6.39
C GLU A 190 9.70 8.17 5.49
N PHE A 191 8.95 7.13 5.87
CA PHE A 191 8.78 5.91 5.09
C PHE A 191 8.21 6.18 3.69
N TYR A 192 7.19 7.02 3.55
CA TYR A 192 6.62 7.37 2.25
C TYR A 192 7.62 8.04 1.33
N ARG A 193 8.39 8.99 1.85
CA ARG A 193 9.45 9.67 1.09
C ARG A 193 10.51 8.68 0.62
N GLU A 194 11.06 7.88 1.53
CA GLU A 194 12.08 6.89 1.21
C GLU A 194 11.60 5.84 0.21
N THR A 195 10.34 5.43 0.32
CA THR A 195 9.72 4.49 -0.62
C THR A 195 9.59 5.09 -2.01
N LEU A 196 9.11 6.33 -2.15
CA LEU A 196 9.01 7.00 -3.45
C LEU A 196 10.39 7.22 -4.10
N GLU A 197 11.40 7.61 -3.31
CA GLU A 197 12.78 7.72 -3.77
C GLU A 197 13.30 6.36 -4.29
N LYS A 198 13.02 5.27 -3.57
CA LYS A 198 13.39 3.90 -3.97
C LYS A 198 12.68 3.49 -5.26
N ILE A 199 11.38 3.66 -5.36
CA ILE A 199 10.58 3.36 -6.56
C ILE A 199 11.09 4.16 -7.78
N ALA A 200 11.37 5.46 -7.59
CA ALA A 200 11.97 6.30 -8.63
C ALA A 200 13.35 5.76 -9.06
N SER A 201 14.15 5.31 -8.09
CA SER A 201 15.46 4.73 -8.38
C SER A 201 15.38 3.48 -9.27
N TYR A 202 14.28 2.73 -9.23
CA TYR A 202 14.02 1.59 -10.13
C TYR A 202 13.64 2.01 -11.56
N GLY A 203 13.53 3.31 -11.80
CA GLY A 203 13.18 3.84 -13.11
C GLY A 203 11.67 3.91 -13.39
N ALA A 204 10.84 3.87 -12.34
CA ALA A 204 9.42 4.07 -12.49
C ALA A 204 9.12 5.46 -13.11
N ALA A 205 8.20 5.50 -14.07
CA ALA A 205 7.61 6.71 -14.61
C ALA A 205 6.23 6.98 -14.00
N ILE A 206 5.53 5.91 -13.64
CA ILE A 206 4.17 5.95 -13.09
C ILE A 206 4.15 5.18 -11.76
N VAL A 207 3.53 5.76 -10.75
CA VAL A 207 3.29 5.11 -9.45
C VAL A 207 1.79 4.99 -9.22
N ARG A 208 1.29 3.74 -9.16
CA ARG A 208 -0.07 3.48 -8.74
C ARG A 208 -0.16 3.53 -7.22
N LEU A 209 -1.05 4.36 -6.71
CA LEU A 209 -1.30 4.49 -5.28
C LEU A 209 -2.39 3.52 -4.86
N ASP A 210 -1.99 2.34 -4.36
CA ASP A 210 -2.90 1.31 -3.89
C ASP A 210 -3.56 1.70 -2.57
N ALA A 211 -4.85 1.41 -2.45
CA ALA A 211 -5.65 1.58 -1.22
C ALA A 211 -5.57 2.98 -0.56
N PHE A 212 -5.14 4.03 -1.30
CA PHE A 212 -4.91 5.36 -0.75
C PHE A 212 -6.13 5.95 -0.04
N ALA A 213 -7.33 5.67 -0.55
CA ALA A 213 -8.58 6.20 -0.02
C ALA A 213 -8.97 5.61 1.35
N TYR A 214 -8.32 4.53 1.77
CA TYR A 214 -8.49 3.92 3.09
C TYR A 214 -7.56 4.50 4.15
N ALA A 215 -6.47 5.16 3.77
CA ALA A 215 -5.46 5.64 4.71
C ALA A 215 -5.96 6.75 5.65
N PRO A 216 -6.71 7.76 5.20
CA PRO A 216 -7.31 8.74 6.11
C PRO A 216 -8.47 8.15 6.91
N LYS A 217 -8.33 8.14 8.24
CA LYS A 217 -9.34 7.67 9.17
C LYS A 217 -9.59 8.70 10.26
N THR A 218 -10.86 8.88 10.63
CA THR A 218 -11.29 9.79 11.70
C THR A 218 -12.47 9.15 12.45
N PRO A 219 -12.47 9.10 13.80
CA PRO A 219 -13.59 8.58 14.55
C PRO A 219 -14.91 9.26 14.17
N GLY A 220 -15.97 8.45 13.99
CA GLY A 220 -17.30 8.96 13.62
C GLY A 220 -17.48 9.31 12.13
N LYS A 221 -16.42 9.22 11.31
CA LYS A 221 -16.51 9.31 9.84
C LYS A 221 -16.45 7.92 9.20
N LYS A 222 -16.73 7.85 7.90
CA LYS A 222 -16.44 6.63 7.11
C LYS A 222 -14.94 6.37 7.06
N ASN A 223 -14.55 5.14 6.76
CA ASN A 223 -13.15 4.70 6.67
C ASN A 223 -12.64 4.57 5.23
N PHE A 224 -13.31 5.21 4.29
CA PHE A 224 -12.98 5.19 2.87
C PHE A 224 -13.39 6.50 2.21
N LEU A 225 -12.49 7.08 1.43
CA LEU A 225 -12.69 8.29 0.64
C LEU A 225 -13.29 9.46 1.46
N ASN A 226 -12.63 9.79 2.57
CA ASN A 226 -13.00 10.93 3.40
C ASN A 226 -12.61 12.26 2.74
N ASP A 227 -13.56 13.17 2.68
CA ASP A 227 -13.36 14.53 2.21
C ASP A 227 -13.30 15.50 3.41
N PRO A 228 -12.27 16.39 3.48
CA PRO A 228 -11.20 16.67 2.51
C PRO A 228 -9.95 15.79 2.66
N GLU A 229 -9.85 14.96 3.67
CA GLU A 229 -8.61 14.31 4.14
C GLU A 229 -7.94 13.44 3.06
N THR A 230 -8.73 12.77 2.22
CA THR A 230 -8.19 11.96 1.10
C THR A 230 -7.47 12.82 0.07
N TRP A 231 -8.00 13.99 -0.23
CA TRP A 231 -7.40 14.90 -1.20
C TRP A 231 -6.17 15.61 -0.65
N GLU A 232 -6.16 15.92 0.63
CA GLU A 232 -4.99 16.47 1.34
C GLU A 232 -3.85 15.44 1.37
N LEU A 233 -4.16 14.15 1.60
CA LEU A 233 -3.18 13.07 1.51
C LEU A 233 -2.58 13.01 0.11
N LEU A 234 -3.41 12.97 -0.94
CA LEU A 234 -2.93 12.92 -2.32
C LEU A 234 -2.06 14.13 -2.66
N GLN A 235 -2.42 15.32 -2.23
CA GLN A 235 -1.63 16.53 -2.47
C GLN A 235 -0.25 16.44 -1.81
N LYS A 236 -0.18 15.93 -0.58
CA LYS A 236 1.10 15.73 0.13
C LYS A 236 1.97 14.67 -0.56
N ILE A 237 1.37 13.55 -1.00
CA ILE A 237 2.10 12.51 -1.76
C ILE A 237 2.58 13.07 -3.11
N HIS A 238 1.76 13.88 -3.79
CA HIS A 238 2.16 14.53 -5.04
C HIS A 238 3.38 15.42 -4.84
N ALA A 239 3.42 16.22 -3.78
CA ALA A 239 4.56 17.07 -3.45
C ALA A 239 5.87 16.29 -3.20
N LEU A 240 5.79 15.03 -2.75
CA LEU A 240 6.95 14.13 -2.65
C LEU A 240 7.34 13.49 -3.99
N ALA A 241 6.36 13.19 -4.83
CA ALA A 241 6.56 12.47 -6.10
C ALA A 241 7.03 13.37 -7.25
N GLU A 242 6.52 14.60 -7.31
CA GLU A 242 6.81 15.56 -8.40
C GLU A 242 8.31 15.84 -8.61
N PRO A 243 9.11 16.11 -7.54
CA PRO A 243 10.56 16.32 -7.70
C PRO A 243 11.31 15.09 -8.22
N LEU A 244 10.73 13.89 -8.06
CA LEU A 244 11.28 12.63 -8.54
C LEU A 244 10.87 12.30 -9.99
N GLY A 245 10.05 13.14 -10.62
CA GLY A 245 9.52 12.94 -11.97
C GLY A 245 8.48 11.84 -12.07
N LEU A 246 7.83 11.47 -10.97
CA LEU A 246 6.84 10.40 -10.92
C LEU A 246 5.44 10.93 -11.23
N THR A 247 4.73 10.26 -12.14
CA THR A 247 3.31 10.47 -12.37
C THR A 247 2.49 9.60 -11.42
N LEU A 248 1.62 10.21 -10.62
CA LEU A 248 0.75 9.46 -9.71
C LEU A 248 -0.51 8.97 -10.42
N LEU A 249 -0.87 7.72 -10.17
CA LEU A 249 -2.09 7.07 -10.63
C LEU A 249 -2.86 6.49 -9.44
N PRO A 250 -3.75 7.29 -8.80
CA PRO A 250 -4.53 6.82 -7.67
C PRO A 250 -5.48 5.69 -8.05
N GLU A 251 -5.57 4.65 -7.21
CA GLU A 251 -6.52 3.56 -7.40
C GLU A 251 -7.96 4.07 -7.30
N ILE A 252 -8.81 3.71 -8.27
CA ILE A 252 -10.24 3.96 -8.19
C ILE A 252 -10.93 2.69 -7.71
N HIS A 253 -11.37 2.70 -6.45
CA HIS A 253 -12.12 1.62 -5.84
C HIS A 253 -13.54 2.10 -5.50
N ALA A 254 -14.26 2.56 -6.52
CA ALA A 254 -15.60 3.11 -6.42
C ALA A 254 -16.43 2.68 -7.62
N ALA A 255 -17.75 2.70 -7.48
CA ALA A 255 -18.64 2.40 -8.61
C ALA A 255 -18.52 3.50 -9.69
N TYR A 256 -18.70 3.13 -10.95
CA TYR A 256 -18.53 4.04 -12.08
C TYR A 256 -19.46 5.29 -11.99
N ASP A 257 -20.65 5.12 -11.47
CA ASP A 257 -21.65 6.18 -11.27
C ASP A 257 -21.28 7.19 -10.17
N GLU A 258 -20.36 6.84 -9.27
CA GLU A 258 -19.81 7.77 -8.26
C GLU A 258 -18.83 8.78 -8.89
N LYS A 259 -18.36 8.54 -10.13
CA LYS A 259 -17.54 9.45 -10.94
C LYS A 259 -16.25 9.95 -10.28
N ILE A 260 -15.66 9.14 -9.39
CA ILE A 260 -14.40 9.49 -8.71
C ILE A 260 -13.27 9.76 -9.71
N TYR A 261 -13.27 9.07 -10.86
CA TYR A 261 -12.33 9.34 -11.96
C TYR A 261 -12.43 10.79 -12.47
N GLN A 262 -13.61 11.40 -12.52
CA GLN A 262 -13.77 12.80 -12.92
C GLN A 262 -13.17 13.73 -11.86
N THR A 263 -13.45 13.49 -10.59
CA THR A 263 -12.88 14.27 -9.47
C THR A 263 -11.36 14.20 -9.48
N LEU A 264 -10.77 13.04 -9.72
CA LEU A 264 -9.32 12.88 -9.84
C LEU A 264 -8.76 13.66 -11.04
N ALA A 265 -9.40 13.54 -12.21
CA ALA A 265 -8.98 14.28 -13.42
C ALA A 265 -9.07 15.81 -13.24
N GLU A 266 -10.15 16.32 -12.61
CA GLU A 266 -10.31 17.74 -12.28
C GLU A 266 -9.23 18.24 -11.30
N LYS A 267 -8.73 17.39 -10.44
CA LYS A 267 -7.61 17.67 -9.52
C LYS A 267 -6.22 17.49 -10.17
N GLY A 268 -6.17 17.12 -11.45
CA GLY A 268 -4.93 16.98 -12.22
C GLY A 268 -4.23 15.63 -12.11
N TYR A 269 -4.86 14.61 -11.52
CA TYR A 269 -4.30 13.26 -11.44
C TYR A 269 -4.59 12.46 -12.71
N ALA A 270 -3.66 11.56 -13.07
CA ALA A 270 -3.91 10.55 -14.08
C ALA A 270 -5.00 9.59 -13.62
N THR A 271 -5.80 9.09 -14.57
CA THR A 271 -6.88 8.12 -14.32
C THR A 271 -6.83 7.01 -15.36
N TYR A 272 -7.47 5.87 -15.09
CA TYR A 272 -7.62 4.72 -16.00
C TYR A 272 -9.07 4.26 -16.09
#